data_c9925eb1e5eba942e49efdc3284be5e6
#
_entry.id   c9925eb1e5eba942e49efdc3284be5e6
#
_cell.length_a   1.000
_cell.length_b   1.000
_cell.length_c   1.000
_cell.angle_alpha   90.00
_cell.angle_beta   90.00
_cell.angle_gamma   90.00
#
_symmetry.space_group_name_H-M   'P 1'
#
loop_
_entity.id
_entity.type
_entity.pdbx_description
1 polymer ?
#
loop_
_entity_poly.entity_id
_entity_poly.type
_entity_poly.pdbx_seq_one_letter_code
_entity_poly.pdbx_strand_id
1 'polypeptide(L)'
;HVLVAGETGSGKSVILRCLLWQMIEQGARVYMIDFKGGVEFGKQYEQYGEVITERERALQVLDLLVKENEYRLHVFRDLEVKNLDEYNKKTRQNLCRIGVFTDELAEMLDKKGVAKEEKQIYEQIEGKLSTLARLSRATGINLFMGVQRPDANVLTGQIKNNIPVRISGRFADKTASEIVLGNTDAVNLPDIKGRFLYKVGNETIEFQSFYFDDETMLHEVCVDQGEMLTEAPVYKVPEHKIPVRKNENKKAEVVRSGRKEKKVTAVKTSGEEKNSYEDPFVGMNSREIEEEMRRMDEEDLNLNFGDF
;
A
#
# COMPACT_ATOMS: atom_id res chain seq x y z
N HIS A 1 0.70 3.09 -0.26
CA HIS A 1 1.98 3.79 -0.24
C HIS A 1 1.81 5.19 -0.79
N VAL A 2 2.48 6.16 -0.21
CA VAL A 2 2.38 7.59 -0.53
C VAL A 2 3.79 8.17 -0.69
N LEU A 3 4.02 8.89 -1.76
CA LEU A 3 5.18 9.74 -1.94
C LEU A 3 4.77 11.19 -1.69
N VAL A 4 5.43 11.87 -0.78
CA VAL A 4 5.22 13.28 -0.48
C VAL A 4 6.47 14.05 -0.87
N ALA A 5 6.37 14.89 -1.88
CA ALA A 5 7.50 15.65 -2.40
C ALA A 5 7.23 17.15 -2.34
N GLY A 6 8.30 17.94 -2.27
CA GLY A 6 8.20 19.40 -2.29
C GLY A 6 9.46 20.06 -1.72
N GLU A 7 9.75 21.25 -2.20
CA GLU A 7 10.89 22.04 -1.75
C GLU A 7 10.78 22.41 -0.26
N THR A 8 11.90 22.82 0.31
CA THR A 8 11.95 23.33 1.68
C THR A 8 10.94 24.47 1.86
N GLY A 9 10.12 24.39 2.89
CA GLY A 9 9.07 25.38 3.18
C GLY A 9 7.73 25.14 2.46
N SER A 10 7.61 24.12 1.59
CA SER A 10 6.33 23.77 0.94
C SER A 10 5.26 23.25 1.89
N GLY A 11 5.64 22.78 3.08
CA GLY A 11 4.74 22.11 4.04
C GLY A 11 4.81 20.59 4.02
N LYS A 12 5.84 19.98 3.35
CA LYS A 12 6.03 18.54 3.23
C LYS A 12 6.00 17.80 4.59
N SER A 13 6.78 18.26 5.57
CA SER A 13 6.83 17.62 6.89
C SER A 13 5.50 17.78 7.63
N VAL A 14 4.79 18.90 7.44
CA VAL A 14 3.47 19.11 8.05
C VAL A 14 2.45 18.11 7.52
N ILE A 15 2.35 17.92 6.21
CA ILE A 15 1.40 16.92 5.66
C ILE A 15 1.81 15.49 6.01
N LEU A 16 3.11 15.18 6.11
CA LEU A 16 3.57 13.88 6.60
C LEU A 16 3.12 13.62 8.03
N ARG A 17 3.18 14.63 8.92
CA ARG A 17 2.66 14.53 10.30
C ARG A 17 1.15 14.37 10.32
N CYS A 18 0.40 15.08 9.46
CA CYS A 18 -1.04 14.86 9.33
C CYS A 18 -1.37 13.40 8.97
N LEU A 19 -0.64 12.82 8.02
CA LEU A 19 -0.83 11.43 7.60
C LEU A 19 -0.40 10.45 8.70
N LEU A 20 0.70 10.74 9.39
CA LEU A 20 1.19 9.95 10.53
C LEU A 20 0.14 9.93 11.63
N TRP A 21 -0.39 11.10 11.99
CA TRP A 21 -1.38 11.23 13.03
C TRP A 21 -2.66 10.44 12.73
N GLN A 22 -3.15 10.52 11.51
CA GLN A 22 -4.31 9.73 11.09
C GLN A 22 -4.06 8.21 11.17
N MET A 23 -2.84 7.75 10.88
CA MET A 23 -2.49 6.33 11.05
C MET A 23 -2.47 5.93 12.53
N ILE A 24 -1.93 6.79 13.40
CA ILE A 24 -1.89 6.57 14.85
C ILE A 24 -3.32 6.49 15.42
N GLU A 25 -4.18 7.44 15.09
CA GLU A 25 -5.58 7.45 15.55
C GLU A 25 -6.39 6.25 15.07
N GLN A 26 -6.00 5.64 13.95
CA GLN A 26 -6.61 4.39 13.45
C GLN A 26 -6.00 3.12 14.08
N GLY A 27 -5.14 3.25 15.08
CA GLY A 27 -4.50 2.13 15.77
C GLY A 27 -3.41 1.42 14.95
N ALA A 28 -2.79 2.11 13.99
CA ALA A 28 -1.66 1.56 13.25
C ALA A 28 -0.38 1.58 14.10
N ARG A 29 0.47 0.55 13.94
CA ARG A 29 1.86 0.60 14.39
C ARG A 29 2.66 1.49 13.46
N VAL A 30 3.45 2.41 13.98
CA VAL A 30 4.20 3.35 13.16
C VAL A 30 5.70 3.29 13.45
N TYR A 31 6.48 3.31 12.39
CA TYR A 31 7.92 3.42 12.39
C TYR A 31 8.30 4.72 11.68
N MET A 32 9.06 5.57 12.34
CA MET A 32 9.42 6.89 11.88
C MET A 32 10.93 6.95 11.69
N ILE A 33 11.40 7.02 10.44
CA ILE A 33 12.82 7.02 10.09
C ILE A 33 13.27 8.45 9.84
N ASP A 34 14.15 8.95 10.70
CA ASP A 34 14.67 10.32 10.65
C ASP A 34 16.18 10.34 10.93
N PHE A 35 16.96 10.21 9.87
CA PHE A 35 18.44 10.23 9.96
C PHE A 35 19.03 11.62 10.16
N LYS A 36 18.19 12.64 10.32
CA LYS A 36 18.63 13.98 10.76
C LYS A 36 18.66 14.13 12.28
N GLY A 37 18.76 13.01 12.99
CA GLY A 37 18.85 12.97 14.44
C GLY A 37 17.52 13.18 15.17
N GLY A 38 16.39 12.85 14.54
CA GLY A 38 15.08 12.96 15.15
C GLY A 38 14.57 14.40 15.23
N VAL A 39 14.96 15.26 14.28
CA VAL A 39 14.50 16.67 14.25
C VAL A 39 13.06 16.78 13.76
N GLU A 40 12.68 15.95 12.78
CA GLU A 40 11.34 15.97 12.20
C GLU A 40 10.36 15.11 13.02
N PHE A 41 10.83 13.95 13.51
CA PHE A 41 10.09 13.10 14.43
C PHE A 41 10.82 13.09 15.78
N GLY A 42 10.53 14.10 16.60
CA GLY A 42 11.21 14.27 17.90
C GLY A 42 10.73 13.26 18.96
N LYS A 43 11.30 13.37 20.19
CA LYS A 43 10.98 12.48 21.31
C LYS A 43 9.50 12.39 21.65
N GLN A 44 8.73 13.43 21.38
CA GLN A 44 7.28 13.43 21.58
C GLN A 44 6.55 12.36 20.77
N TYR A 45 7.17 11.84 19.70
CA TYR A 45 6.60 10.78 18.87
C TYR A 45 6.92 9.36 19.36
N GLU A 46 7.92 9.19 20.25
CA GLU A 46 8.33 7.88 20.79
C GLU A 46 7.20 7.16 21.55
N GLN A 47 6.25 7.91 22.09
CA GLN A 47 5.07 7.36 22.76
C GLN A 47 4.05 6.73 21.80
N TYR A 48 4.14 7.01 20.50
CA TYR A 48 3.20 6.51 19.48
C TYR A 48 3.79 5.43 18.58
N GLY A 49 5.11 5.27 18.60
CA GLY A 49 5.80 4.29 17.76
C GLY A 49 7.31 4.39 17.89
N GLU A 50 8.04 3.72 17.01
CA GLU A 50 9.49 3.71 17.05
C GLU A 50 10.08 4.82 16.17
N VAL A 51 10.87 5.73 16.79
CA VAL A 51 11.67 6.72 16.06
C VAL A 51 13.05 6.13 15.81
N ILE A 52 13.48 6.07 14.56
CA ILE A 52 14.69 5.39 14.09
C ILE A 52 15.64 6.44 13.49
N THR A 53 16.78 6.63 14.15
CA THR A 53 17.80 7.59 13.73
C THR A 53 19.05 6.92 13.13
N GLU A 54 19.17 5.60 13.27
CA GLU A 54 20.34 4.83 12.84
C GLU A 54 20.01 3.91 11.67
N ARG A 55 20.90 3.82 10.67
CA ARG A 55 20.69 3.00 9.45
C ARG A 55 20.61 1.51 9.72
N GLU A 56 21.44 1.03 10.64
CA GLU A 56 21.45 -0.37 11.08
C GLU A 56 20.09 -0.75 11.67
N ARG A 57 19.54 0.13 12.50
CA ARG A 57 18.20 -0.10 13.08
C ARG A 57 17.10 -0.05 12.01
N ALA A 58 17.18 0.89 11.08
CA ALA A 58 16.25 0.95 9.96
C ALA A 58 16.30 -0.33 9.12
N LEU A 59 17.49 -0.85 8.82
CA LEU A 59 17.63 -2.11 8.09
C LEU A 59 17.02 -3.29 8.85
N GLN A 60 17.24 -3.39 10.17
CA GLN A 60 16.63 -4.44 11.01
C GLN A 60 15.10 -4.37 10.97
N VAL A 61 14.54 -3.18 11.15
CA VAL A 61 13.08 -2.97 11.11
C VAL A 61 12.52 -3.30 9.72
N LEU A 62 13.15 -2.85 8.65
CA LEU A 62 12.70 -3.18 7.30
C LEU A 62 12.78 -4.69 7.00
N ASP A 63 13.77 -5.39 7.55
CA ASP A 63 13.85 -6.86 7.45
C ASP A 63 12.71 -7.54 8.20
N LEU A 64 12.39 -7.09 9.43
CA LEU A 64 11.23 -7.55 10.18
C LEU A 64 9.92 -7.34 9.41
N LEU A 65 9.76 -6.17 8.80
CA LEU A 65 8.55 -5.85 8.03
C LEU A 65 8.41 -6.67 6.74
N VAL A 66 9.51 -7.00 6.08
CA VAL A 66 9.49 -7.93 4.94
C VAL A 66 9.02 -9.32 5.39
N LYS A 67 9.54 -9.82 6.50
CA LYS A 67 9.13 -11.12 7.07
C LYS A 67 7.67 -11.11 7.57
N GLU A 68 7.25 -10.02 8.20
CA GLU A 68 5.84 -9.83 8.59
C GLU A 68 4.92 -9.83 7.38
N ASN A 69 5.33 -9.16 6.30
CA ASN A 69 4.58 -9.17 5.05
C ASN A 69 4.44 -10.57 4.47
N GLU A 70 5.53 -11.35 4.43
CA GLU A 70 5.53 -12.75 3.97
C GLU A 70 4.60 -13.60 4.84
N TYR A 71 4.67 -13.46 6.16
CA TYR A 71 3.78 -14.13 7.10
C TYR A 71 2.30 -13.81 6.81
N ARG A 72 1.95 -12.53 6.69
CA ARG A 72 0.57 -12.10 6.37
C ARG A 72 0.09 -12.68 5.04
N LEU A 73 0.94 -12.66 4.00
CA LEU A 73 0.59 -13.21 2.69
C LEU A 73 0.31 -14.73 2.76
N HIS A 74 1.07 -15.48 3.56
CA HIS A 74 0.80 -16.90 3.79
C HIS A 74 -0.53 -17.12 4.51
N VAL A 75 -0.76 -16.39 5.60
CA VAL A 75 -2.01 -16.47 6.36
C VAL A 75 -3.22 -16.08 5.49
N PHE A 76 -3.10 -15.01 4.69
CA PHE A 76 -4.19 -14.57 3.81
C PHE A 76 -4.53 -15.62 2.75
N ARG A 77 -3.50 -16.24 2.16
CA ARG A 77 -3.69 -17.34 1.22
C ARG A 77 -4.41 -18.52 1.85
N ASP A 78 -4.00 -18.94 3.05
CA ASP A 78 -4.59 -20.11 3.72
C ASP A 78 -6.03 -19.86 4.17
N LEU A 79 -6.35 -18.60 4.48
CA LEU A 79 -7.69 -18.16 4.81
C LEU A 79 -8.50 -17.72 3.58
N GLU A 80 -7.94 -17.78 2.36
CA GLU A 80 -8.60 -17.36 1.13
C GLU A 80 -9.16 -15.92 1.22
N VAL A 81 -8.38 -15.00 1.80
CA VAL A 81 -8.69 -13.56 1.87
C VAL A 81 -7.70 -12.76 1.03
N LYS A 82 -8.14 -11.63 0.48
CA LYS A 82 -7.36 -10.84 -0.48
C LYS A 82 -6.54 -9.71 0.18
N ASN A 83 -6.96 -9.26 1.35
CA ASN A 83 -6.36 -8.11 2.01
C ASN A 83 -6.62 -8.12 3.52
N LEU A 84 -6.00 -7.15 4.23
CA LEU A 84 -6.11 -6.99 5.67
C LEU A 84 -7.56 -6.79 6.14
N ASP A 85 -8.36 -6.02 5.41
CA ASP A 85 -9.73 -5.71 5.80
C ASP A 85 -10.62 -6.96 5.71
N GLU A 86 -10.45 -7.77 4.65
CA GLU A 86 -11.11 -9.08 4.54
C GLU A 86 -10.65 -10.06 5.64
N TYR A 87 -9.35 -10.04 5.98
CA TYR A 87 -8.82 -10.83 7.08
C TYR A 87 -9.49 -10.48 8.40
N ASN A 88 -9.49 -9.20 8.78
CA ASN A 88 -10.10 -8.72 10.01
C ASN A 88 -11.60 -9.04 10.07
N LYS A 89 -12.33 -8.83 8.97
CA LYS A 89 -13.75 -9.17 8.86
C LYS A 89 -14.00 -10.69 9.03
N LYS A 90 -13.18 -11.53 8.38
CA LYS A 90 -13.35 -13.00 8.40
C LYS A 90 -13.00 -13.61 9.75
N THR A 91 -11.91 -13.16 10.37
CA THR A 91 -11.41 -13.71 11.63
C THR A 91 -12.00 -13.04 12.86
N ARG A 92 -12.63 -11.86 12.70
CA ARG A 92 -13.05 -10.97 13.78
C ARG A 92 -11.87 -10.55 14.69
N GLN A 93 -10.66 -10.56 14.14
CA GLN A 93 -9.45 -10.05 14.79
C GLN A 93 -9.20 -8.61 14.33
N ASN A 94 -8.42 -7.89 15.11
CA ASN A 94 -7.97 -6.55 14.75
C ASN A 94 -6.47 -6.56 14.44
N LEU A 95 -6.09 -7.22 13.33
CA LEU A 95 -4.72 -7.12 12.85
C LEU A 95 -4.48 -5.68 12.36
N CYS A 96 -3.60 -4.95 13.03
CA CYS A 96 -3.39 -3.54 12.76
C CYS A 96 -2.61 -3.29 11.46
N ARG A 97 -2.83 -2.12 10.86
CA ARG A 97 -1.97 -1.59 9.80
C ARG A 97 -0.60 -1.21 10.36
N ILE A 98 0.38 -1.17 9.49
CA ILE A 98 1.73 -0.71 9.82
C ILE A 98 2.08 0.44 8.88
N GLY A 99 2.51 1.58 9.45
CA GLY A 99 2.99 2.74 8.72
C GLY A 99 4.50 2.88 8.87
N VAL A 100 5.22 3.04 7.75
CA VAL A 100 6.64 3.40 7.74
C VAL A 100 6.75 4.80 7.15
N PHE A 101 7.22 5.74 7.95
CA PHE A 101 7.36 7.14 7.60
C PHE A 101 8.83 7.50 7.48
N THR A 102 9.20 8.22 6.43
CA THR A 102 10.50 8.87 6.32
C THR A 102 10.33 10.29 5.81
N ASP A 103 11.01 11.25 6.45
CA ASP A 103 10.98 12.65 6.01
C ASP A 103 11.79 12.87 4.74
N GLU A 104 12.95 12.21 4.61
CA GLU A 104 13.84 12.42 3.48
C GLU A 104 14.41 11.09 2.95
N LEU A 105 13.87 10.64 1.83
CA LEU A 105 14.29 9.38 1.21
C LEU A 105 15.75 9.41 0.74
N ALA A 106 16.27 10.59 0.38
CA ALA A 106 17.67 10.73 -0.02
C ALA A 106 18.66 10.36 1.11
N GLU A 107 18.32 10.65 2.36
CA GLU A 107 19.16 10.26 3.51
C GLU A 107 19.26 8.72 3.65
N MET A 108 18.27 8.00 3.15
CA MET A 108 18.26 6.54 3.18
C MET A 108 18.97 5.90 1.98
N LEU A 109 18.89 6.52 0.81
CA LEU A 109 19.21 5.87 -0.48
C LEU A 109 20.35 6.55 -1.27
N ASP A 110 20.73 7.81 -0.98
CA ASP A 110 21.79 8.48 -1.72
C ASP A 110 23.16 7.90 -1.36
N LYS A 111 23.80 7.27 -2.34
CA LYS A 111 25.11 6.61 -2.24
C LYS A 111 26.26 7.52 -2.67
N LYS A 112 25.98 8.79 -3.03
CA LYS A 112 27.00 9.76 -3.46
C LYS A 112 27.93 10.10 -2.29
N GLY A 113 29.23 9.93 -2.49
CA GLY A 113 30.23 10.23 -1.45
C GLY A 113 30.35 9.20 -0.31
N VAL A 114 29.52 8.15 -0.33
CA VAL A 114 29.55 7.08 0.68
C VAL A 114 30.72 6.13 0.42
N ALA A 115 31.44 5.72 1.47
CA ALA A 115 32.53 4.74 1.38
C ALA A 115 32.02 3.40 0.83
N LYS A 116 32.88 2.64 0.13
CA LYS A 116 32.48 1.40 -0.55
C LYS A 116 31.90 0.37 0.43
N GLU A 117 32.47 0.30 1.63
CA GLU A 117 32.08 -0.61 2.69
C GLU A 117 30.68 -0.30 3.24
N GLU A 118 30.33 0.99 3.28
CA GLU A 118 29.04 1.45 3.79
C GLU A 118 27.92 1.37 2.72
N LYS A 119 28.27 1.33 1.43
CA LYS A 119 27.26 1.24 0.37
C LYS A 119 26.35 0.02 0.48
N GLN A 120 26.85 -1.04 1.05
CA GLN A 120 26.09 -2.29 1.20
C GLN A 120 24.83 -2.11 2.04
N ILE A 121 24.88 -1.31 3.12
CA ILE A 121 23.69 -1.07 3.95
C ILE A 121 22.62 -0.28 3.18
N TYR A 122 23.02 0.72 2.36
CA TYR A 122 22.09 1.47 1.52
C TYR A 122 21.41 0.58 0.47
N GLU A 123 22.16 -0.35 -0.15
CA GLU A 123 21.62 -1.32 -1.12
C GLU A 123 20.64 -2.28 -0.48
N GLN A 124 20.93 -2.74 0.74
CA GLN A 124 20.01 -3.60 1.48
C GLN A 124 18.73 -2.86 1.87
N ILE A 125 18.83 -1.63 2.36
CA ILE A 125 17.68 -0.77 2.67
C ILE A 125 16.82 -0.55 1.41
N GLU A 126 17.42 -0.17 0.29
CA GLU A 126 16.73 0.01 -1.00
C GLU A 126 16.00 -1.26 -1.44
N GLY A 127 16.67 -2.42 -1.34
CA GLY A 127 16.08 -3.72 -1.68
C GLY A 127 14.85 -4.06 -0.82
N LYS A 128 14.91 -3.80 0.49
CA LYS A 128 13.79 -4.04 1.41
C LYS A 128 12.63 -3.08 1.13
N LEU A 129 12.91 -1.78 0.94
CA LEU A 129 11.89 -0.80 0.56
C LEU A 129 11.22 -1.14 -0.76
N SER A 130 11.98 -1.53 -1.78
CA SER A 130 11.46 -1.97 -3.08
C SER A 130 10.55 -3.19 -2.94
N THR A 131 10.92 -4.15 -2.08
CA THR A 131 10.12 -5.35 -1.79
C THR A 131 8.80 -4.98 -1.13
N LEU A 132 8.83 -4.14 -0.08
CA LEU A 132 7.63 -3.67 0.59
C LEU A 132 6.74 -2.84 -0.35
N ALA A 133 7.30 -1.90 -1.10
CA ALA A 133 6.55 -1.08 -2.05
C ALA A 133 5.76 -1.94 -3.06
N ARG A 134 6.34 -3.06 -3.50
CA ARG A 134 5.74 -3.97 -4.48
C ARG A 134 4.71 -4.91 -3.88
N LEU A 135 4.91 -5.43 -2.66
CA LEU A 135 4.20 -6.61 -2.16
C LEU A 135 3.31 -6.35 -0.94
N SER A 136 3.48 -5.24 -0.21
CA SER A 136 2.88 -5.12 1.12
C SER A 136 1.57 -4.31 1.18
N ARG A 137 1.07 -3.87 0.03
CA ARG A 137 -0.18 -3.08 -0.03
C ARG A 137 -1.39 -3.86 0.50
N ALA A 138 -1.55 -5.10 0.09
CA ALA A 138 -2.66 -5.95 0.52
C ALA A 138 -2.56 -6.36 2.00
N THR A 139 -1.34 -6.50 2.52
CA THR A 139 -1.10 -6.91 3.91
C THR A 139 -1.22 -5.77 4.92
N GLY A 140 -1.48 -4.54 4.46
CA GLY A 140 -1.66 -3.38 5.31
C GLY A 140 -0.37 -2.74 5.82
N ILE A 141 0.80 -3.05 5.22
CA ILE A 141 2.06 -2.35 5.52
C ILE A 141 2.23 -1.24 4.49
N ASN A 142 2.19 0.00 4.93
CA ASN A 142 2.14 1.19 4.09
C ASN A 142 3.41 2.04 4.25
N LEU A 143 3.95 2.52 3.13
CA LEU A 143 5.12 3.39 3.09
C LEU A 143 4.68 4.84 2.83
N PHE A 144 5.18 5.77 3.61
CA PHE A 144 4.99 7.21 3.48
C PHE A 144 6.37 7.86 3.35
N MET A 145 6.74 8.21 2.13
CA MET A 145 8.10 8.62 1.79
C MET A 145 8.16 10.10 1.45
N GLY A 146 8.89 10.87 2.26
CA GLY A 146 9.20 12.27 2.00
C GLY A 146 10.40 12.44 1.07
N VAL A 147 10.34 13.41 0.16
CA VAL A 147 11.44 13.79 -0.73
C VAL A 147 11.47 15.30 -0.92
N GLN A 148 12.56 15.96 -0.54
CA GLN A 148 12.75 17.41 -0.77
C GLN A 148 13.42 17.69 -2.11
N ARG A 149 14.40 16.87 -2.49
CA ARG A 149 15.15 17.00 -3.73
C ARG A 149 15.04 15.70 -4.52
N PRO A 150 14.02 15.57 -5.38
CA PRO A 150 13.86 14.38 -6.19
C PRO A 150 15.05 14.21 -7.13
N ASP A 151 15.72 13.06 -7.02
CA ASP A 151 16.78 12.61 -7.90
C ASP A 151 16.40 11.23 -8.44
N ALA A 152 16.57 10.98 -9.73
CA ALA A 152 16.23 9.71 -10.36
C ALA A 152 17.06 8.53 -9.80
N ASN A 153 18.23 8.80 -9.23
CA ASN A 153 19.06 7.79 -8.58
C ASN A 153 18.56 7.44 -7.16
N VAL A 154 17.85 8.36 -6.50
CA VAL A 154 17.25 8.15 -5.19
C VAL A 154 15.85 7.56 -5.34
N LEU A 155 15.02 8.18 -6.15
CA LEU A 155 13.68 7.71 -6.45
C LEU A 155 13.69 6.81 -7.69
N THR A 156 14.24 5.61 -7.52
CA THR A 156 14.39 4.63 -8.62
C THR A 156 13.04 4.20 -9.19
N GLY A 157 13.06 3.77 -10.45
CA GLY A 157 11.84 3.27 -11.12
C GLY A 157 11.16 2.13 -10.37
N GLN A 158 11.93 1.27 -9.68
CA GLN A 158 11.39 0.18 -8.89
C GLN A 158 10.55 0.67 -7.69
N ILE A 159 10.98 1.72 -7.02
CA ILE A 159 10.24 2.32 -5.91
C ILE A 159 9.08 3.15 -6.47
N LYS A 160 9.38 4.10 -7.38
CA LYS A 160 8.41 5.06 -7.92
C LYS A 160 7.18 4.39 -8.55
N ASN A 161 7.37 3.33 -9.33
CA ASN A 161 6.29 2.66 -10.05
C ASN A 161 5.34 1.86 -9.11
N ASN A 162 5.80 1.56 -7.90
CA ASN A 162 5.01 0.85 -6.91
C ASN A 162 4.35 1.77 -5.86
N ILE A 163 4.56 3.09 -5.96
CA ILE A 163 3.89 4.08 -5.11
C ILE A 163 2.81 4.79 -5.95
N PRO A 164 1.53 4.40 -5.81
CA PRO A 164 0.46 4.91 -6.65
C PRO A 164 0.03 6.33 -6.29
N VAL A 165 0.13 6.70 -5.02
CA VAL A 165 -0.29 8.01 -4.51
C VAL A 165 0.90 8.94 -4.46
N ARG A 166 0.81 10.08 -5.11
CA ARG A 166 1.85 11.11 -5.13
C ARG A 166 1.27 12.45 -4.73
N ILE A 167 1.86 13.04 -3.73
CA ILE A 167 1.54 14.37 -3.24
C ILE A 167 2.76 15.25 -3.52
N SER A 168 2.59 16.29 -4.32
CA SER A 168 3.68 17.17 -4.71
C SER A 168 3.36 18.62 -4.37
N GLY A 169 4.19 19.23 -3.53
CA GLY A 169 4.27 20.68 -3.42
C GLY A 169 4.93 21.29 -4.65
N ARG A 170 5.04 22.62 -4.65
CA ARG A 170 5.71 23.35 -5.72
C ARG A 170 7.16 22.95 -5.86
N PHE A 171 7.63 22.91 -7.13
CA PHE A 171 9.03 22.84 -7.51
C PHE A 171 9.34 23.99 -8.48
N ALA A 172 10.49 24.64 -8.29
CA ALA A 172 11.00 25.60 -9.26
C ALA A 172 11.55 24.90 -10.52
N ASP A 173 12.09 23.69 -10.36
CA ASP A 173 12.67 22.90 -11.44
C ASP A 173 11.65 21.91 -12.05
N LYS A 174 11.56 21.93 -13.38
CA LYS A 174 10.72 21.02 -14.16
C LYS A 174 11.12 19.56 -13.98
N THR A 175 12.42 19.29 -13.92
CA THR A 175 12.95 17.93 -13.77
C THR A 175 12.48 17.29 -12.46
N ALA A 176 12.48 18.05 -11.37
CA ALA A 176 11.97 17.60 -10.08
C ALA A 176 10.46 17.22 -10.15
N SER A 177 9.66 18.06 -10.81
CA SER A 177 8.25 17.78 -11.06
C SER A 177 8.04 16.50 -11.89
N GLU A 178 8.81 16.34 -12.96
CA GLU A 178 8.76 15.16 -13.85
C GLU A 178 9.17 13.87 -13.12
N ILE A 179 10.19 13.93 -12.26
CA ILE A 179 10.61 12.78 -11.45
C ILE A 179 9.48 12.33 -10.53
N VAL A 180 8.77 13.26 -9.88
CA VAL A 180 7.71 12.96 -8.92
C VAL A 180 6.40 12.63 -9.62
N LEU A 181 5.90 13.53 -10.46
CA LEU A 181 4.56 13.46 -11.04
C LEU A 181 4.53 12.83 -12.45
N GLY A 182 5.67 12.77 -13.16
CA GLY A 182 5.73 12.39 -14.56
C GLY A 182 5.25 13.51 -15.51
N ASN A 183 5.06 14.72 -15.00
CA ASN A 183 4.72 15.92 -15.75
C ASN A 183 5.28 17.18 -15.04
N THR A 184 5.06 18.35 -15.60
CA THR A 184 5.59 19.63 -15.08
C THR A 184 4.59 20.43 -14.23
N ASP A 185 3.47 19.85 -13.80
CA ASP A 185 2.35 20.56 -13.17
C ASP A 185 2.76 21.23 -11.86
N ALA A 186 3.68 20.60 -11.10
CA ALA A 186 4.13 21.15 -9.81
C ALA A 186 4.88 22.49 -9.94
N VAL A 187 5.41 22.83 -11.12
CA VAL A 187 6.04 24.14 -11.37
C VAL A 187 5.00 25.26 -11.39
N ASN A 188 3.78 24.95 -11.79
CA ASN A 188 2.68 25.92 -11.94
C ASN A 188 1.93 26.16 -10.63
N LEU A 189 2.19 25.38 -9.56
CA LEU A 189 1.58 25.65 -8.26
C LEU A 189 1.95 27.03 -7.73
N PRO A 190 1.02 27.74 -7.10
CA PRO A 190 1.31 28.99 -6.41
C PRO A 190 2.29 28.74 -5.25
N ASP A 191 3.07 29.76 -4.91
CA ASP A 191 3.98 29.71 -3.75
C ASP A 191 3.20 29.94 -2.44
N ILE A 192 2.38 28.94 -2.11
CA ILE A 192 1.55 28.93 -0.90
C ILE A 192 1.92 27.69 -0.09
N LYS A 193 2.32 27.89 1.16
CA LYS A 193 2.64 26.76 2.07
C LYS A 193 1.44 25.85 2.25
N GLY A 194 1.68 24.54 2.13
CA GLY A 194 0.62 23.55 2.25
C GLY A 194 -0.23 23.36 0.99
N ARG A 195 0.09 24.03 -0.12
CA ARG A 195 -0.57 23.84 -1.40
C ARG A 195 0.12 22.69 -2.15
N PHE A 196 -0.66 21.69 -2.52
CA PHE A 196 -0.16 20.46 -3.13
C PHE A 196 -1.02 20.00 -4.31
N LEU A 197 -0.39 19.21 -5.17
CA LEU A 197 -1.06 18.35 -6.15
C LEU A 197 -1.14 16.93 -5.59
N TYR A 198 -2.34 16.37 -5.57
CA TYR A 198 -2.59 14.95 -5.29
C TYR A 198 -2.76 14.24 -6.63
N LYS A 199 -1.96 13.20 -6.88
CA LYS A 199 -2.01 12.43 -8.11
C LYS A 199 -2.17 10.94 -7.83
N VAL A 200 -3.17 10.34 -8.48
CA VAL A 200 -3.38 8.88 -8.52
C VAL A 200 -3.71 8.49 -9.96
N GLY A 201 -2.92 7.61 -10.54
CA GLY A 201 -3.06 7.28 -11.97
C GLY A 201 -2.89 8.51 -12.86
N ASN A 202 -3.91 8.85 -13.62
CA ASN A 202 -3.92 10.02 -14.51
C ASN A 202 -4.62 11.25 -13.91
N GLU A 203 -5.27 11.09 -12.75
CA GLU A 203 -5.97 12.19 -12.10
C GLU A 203 -5.02 13.00 -11.25
N THR A 204 -5.12 14.33 -11.37
CA THR A 204 -4.36 15.29 -10.58
C THR A 204 -5.32 16.34 -10.02
N ILE A 205 -5.31 16.50 -8.70
CA ILE A 205 -6.18 17.44 -7.97
C ILE A 205 -5.29 18.36 -7.15
N GLU A 206 -5.50 19.67 -7.29
CA GLU A 206 -4.89 20.68 -6.43
C GLU A 206 -5.67 20.78 -5.12
N PHE A 207 -4.96 20.79 -3.99
CA PHE A 207 -5.59 20.91 -2.68
C PHE A 207 -4.73 21.70 -1.70
N GLN A 208 -5.34 22.18 -0.61
CA GLN A 208 -4.68 22.77 0.52
C GLN A 208 -4.64 21.75 1.67
N SER A 209 -3.44 21.42 2.16
CA SER A 209 -3.30 20.55 3.32
C SER A 209 -3.76 21.23 4.60
N PHE A 210 -4.18 20.43 5.57
CA PHE A 210 -4.36 20.89 6.94
C PHE A 210 -3.00 21.27 7.54
N TYR A 211 -3.04 22.19 8.48
CA TYR A 211 -1.90 22.51 9.35
C TYR A 211 -1.84 21.46 10.47
N PHE A 212 -0.65 21.07 10.88
CA PHE A 212 -0.40 20.22 12.02
C PHE A 212 0.62 20.87 12.92
N ASP A 213 0.25 21.05 14.17
CA ASP A 213 1.11 21.60 15.22
C ASP A 213 1.25 20.58 16.34
N ASP A 214 2.50 20.16 16.59
CA ASP A 214 2.83 19.11 17.54
C ASP A 214 2.42 19.50 18.97
N GLU A 215 2.55 20.79 19.34
CA GLU A 215 2.26 21.25 20.71
C GLU A 215 0.77 21.17 21.06
N THR A 216 -0.09 21.37 20.07
CA THR A 216 -1.54 21.48 20.30
C THR A 216 -2.32 20.25 19.82
N MET A 217 -1.77 19.47 18.89
CA MET A 217 -2.49 18.38 18.25
C MET A 217 -2.09 16.99 18.74
N LEU A 218 -0.87 16.84 19.30
CA LEU A 218 -0.48 15.58 19.92
C LEU A 218 -1.23 15.41 21.25
N HIS A 219 -1.94 14.30 21.39
CA HIS A 219 -2.68 13.96 22.60
C HIS A 219 -2.63 12.44 22.85
N GLU A 220 -3.02 12.02 24.02
CA GLU A 220 -3.10 10.60 24.37
C GLU A 220 -4.10 9.87 23.44
N VAL A 221 -3.67 8.74 22.87
CA VAL A 221 -4.49 7.94 21.96
C VAL A 221 -5.00 6.71 22.71
N CYS A 222 -6.30 6.56 22.71
CA CYS A 222 -6.98 5.45 23.41
C CYS A 222 -7.08 4.17 22.56
N VAL A 223 -6.59 4.17 21.32
CA VAL A 223 -6.66 3.02 20.43
C VAL A 223 -5.47 2.10 20.67
N ASP A 224 -5.74 0.83 20.93
CA ASP A 224 -4.69 -0.18 21.07
C ASP A 224 -3.98 -0.42 19.74
N GLN A 225 -2.73 -0.02 19.66
CA GLN A 225 -1.85 -0.25 18.50
C GLN A 225 -1.19 -1.65 18.54
N GLY A 226 -1.36 -2.36 19.66
CA GLY A 226 -0.63 -3.59 19.95
C GLY A 226 0.87 -3.34 20.18
N GLU A 227 1.58 -4.40 20.55
CA GLU A 227 3.01 -4.33 20.79
C GLU A 227 3.80 -4.12 19.47
N MET A 228 4.89 -3.36 19.53
CA MET A 228 5.81 -3.21 18.41
C MET A 228 6.45 -4.55 18.07
N LEU A 229 6.69 -4.78 16.78
CA LEU A 229 7.31 -6.03 16.33
C LEU A 229 8.77 -6.08 16.79
N THR A 230 9.08 -7.00 17.66
CA THR A 230 10.45 -7.27 18.16
C THR A 230 11.09 -8.42 17.40
N GLU A 231 10.28 -9.39 16.96
CA GLU A 231 10.71 -10.57 16.23
C GLU A 231 9.79 -10.82 15.03
N ALA A 232 10.34 -11.43 13.99
CA ALA A 232 9.54 -11.84 12.85
C ALA A 232 8.65 -13.03 13.23
N PRO A 233 7.34 -13.01 12.91
CA PRO A 233 6.48 -14.14 13.15
C PRO A 233 6.91 -15.33 12.29
N VAL A 234 6.91 -16.52 12.91
CA VAL A 234 7.20 -17.78 12.20
C VAL A 234 5.91 -18.36 11.65
N TYR A 235 5.78 -18.41 10.34
CA TYR A 235 4.67 -19.11 9.71
C TYR A 235 4.84 -20.62 9.89
N LYS A 236 3.93 -21.21 10.66
CA LYS A 236 3.83 -22.67 10.77
C LYS A 236 2.85 -23.13 9.69
N VAL A 237 3.36 -23.87 8.70
CA VAL A 237 2.50 -24.51 7.68
C VAL A 237 1.44 -25.33 8.43
N PRO A 238 0.14 -25.06 8.23
CA PRO A 238 -0.89 -25.90 8.83
C PRO A 238 -0.68 -27.34 8.39
N GLU A 239 -0.69 -28.28 9.32
CA GLU A 239 -0.71 -29.71 8.99
C GLU A 239 -2.07 -30.08 8.39
N HIS A 240 -2.37 -29.53 7.24
CA HIS A 240 -3.45 -30.04 6.43
C HIS A 240 -3.01 -31.40 5.91
N LYS A 241 -3.66 -32.44 6.42
CA LYS A 241 -3.66 -33.76 5.78
C LYS A 241 -3.99 -33.53 4.32
N ILE A 242 -2.96 -33.47 3.47
CA ILE A 242 -3.14 -33.52 2.02
C ILE A 242 -3.97 -34.78 1.79
N PRO A 243 -5.21 -34.70 1.27
CA PRO A 243 -5.94 -35.89 0.92
C PRO A 243 -5.11 -36.56 -0.15
N VAL A 244 -4.46 -37.67 0.23
CA VAL A 244 -3.76 -38.52 -0.72
C VAL A 244 -4.82 -39.00 -1.69
N ARG A 245 -4.86 -38.44 -2.89
CA ARG A 245 -5.66 -38.96 -3.99
C ARG A 245 -5.17 -40.39 -4.18
N LYS A 246 -5.93 -41.38 -3.68
CA LYS A 246 -5.76 -42.74 -4.04
C LYS A 246 -5.90 -42.85 -5.55
N ASN A 247 -4.79 -43.02 -6.25
CA ASN A 247 -4.81 -43.40 -7.64
C ASN A 247 -5.44 -44.81 -7.68
N GLU A 248 -6.75 -44.83 -7.92
CA GLU A 248 -7.39 -46.07 -8.38
C GLU A 248 -6.92 -46.28 -9.82
N ASN A 249 -5.87 -47.10 -9.94
CA ASN A 249 -5.45 -47.71 -11.19
C ASN A 249 -6.58 -48.62 -11.69
N LYS A 250 -7.55 -48.06 -12.41
CA LYS A 250 -8.40 -48.86 -13.29
C LYS A 250 -7.52 -49.38 -14.43
N LYS A 251 -7.18 -50.64 -14.37
CA LYS A 251 -6.61 -51.38 -15.49
C LYS A 251 -7.56 -51.22 -16.69
N ALA A 252 -7.11 -50.50 -17.70
CA ALA A 252 -7.79 -50.46 -18.98
C ALA A 252 -7.47 -51.79 -19.71
N GLU A 253 -8.46 -52.62 -19.84
CA GLU A 253 -8.43 -53.81 -20.71
C GLU A 253 -8.41 -53.35 -22.17
N VAL A 254 -7.35 -53.73 -22.88
CA VAL A 254 -7.17 -53.43 -24.30
C VAL A 254 -8.03 -54.41 -25.08
N VAL A 255 -9.17 -53.97 -25.58
CA VAL A 255 -9.90 -54.68 -26.63
C VAL A 255 -9.50 -54.10 -27.98
N ARG A 256 -8.75 -54.88 -28.76
CA ARG A 256 -8.48 -54.62 -30.17
C ARG A 256 -9.69 -55.07 -31.00
N SER A 257 -10.30 -54.16 -31.74
CA SER A 257 -10.93 -54.52 -33.01
C SER A 257 -11.24 -53.31 -33.90
N GLY A 258 -10.73 -53.34 -35.11
CA GLY A 258 -11.50 -52.99 -36.31
C GLY A 258 -11.60 -51.53 -36.73
N ARG A 259 -10.71 -51.20 -37.64
CA ARG A 259 -10.72 -50.13 -38.63
C ARG A 259 -12.11 -49.87 -39.26
N LYS A 260 -12.56 -48.64 -39.30
CA LYS A 260 -13.22 -48.02 -40.48
C LYS A 260 -13.32 -46.50 -40.32
N GLU A 261 -12.81 -45.81 -41.29
CA GLU A 261 -12.95 -44.36 -41.51
C GLU A 261 -14.39 -43.97 -41.81
N LYS A 262 -14.86 -42.81 -41.26
CA LYS A 262 -15.80 -41.90 -41.94
C LYS A 262 -15.91 -40.54 -41.24
N LYS A 263 -15.56 -39.52 -42.03
CA LYS A 263 -16.04 -38.13 -42.13
C LYS A 263 -16.76 -37.48 -40.93
N VAL A 264 -16.14 -36.40 -40.49
CA VAL A 264 -16.58 -35.04 -40.12
C VAL A 264 -18.10 -34.79 -40.16
N THR A 265 -18.64 -34.44 -39.03
CA THR A 265 -19.66 -33.37 -38.88
C THR A 265 -19.59 -32.81 -37.45
N ALA A 266 -19.55 -31.48 -37.35
CA ALA A 266 -19.56 -30.72 -36.12
C ALA A 266 -20.95 -30.80 -35.45
N VAL A 267 -20.96 -31.09 -34.15
CA VAL A 267 -22.13 -30.87 -33.30
C VAL A 267 -21.70 -30.10 -32.07
N LYS A 268 -22.31 -28.94 -31.93
CA LYS A 268 -22.28 -28.12 -30.71
C LYS A 268 -22.92 -28.89 -29.55
N THR A 269 -22.32 -28.86 -28.39
CA THR A 269 -23.01 -29.08 -27.10
C THR A 269 -22.50 -28.04 -26.12
N SER A 270 -23.30 -27.15 -25.87
CA SER A 270 -23.91 -26.43 -24.76
C SER A 270 -23.75 -27.10 -23.39
N GLY A 271 -23.25 -26.32 -22.42
CA GLY A 271 -23.20 -26.64 -21.01
C GLY A 271 -22.55 -25.49 -20.25
N GLU A 272 -23.12 -24.28 -20.38
CA GLU A 272 -22.80 -23.14 -19.52
C GLU A 272 -23.77 -23.17 -18.34
N GLU A 273 -23.26 -23.37 -17.14
CA GLU A 273 -23.95 -22.98 -15.92
C GLU A 273 -23.90 -21.44 -15.82
N LYS A 274 -25.07 -20.85 -16.05
CA LYS A 274 -25.32 -19.42 -15.89
C LYS A 274 -25.37 -19.06 -14.41
N ASN A 275 -24.33 -18.39 -13.92
CA ASN A 275 -24.46 -17.47 -12.81
C ASN A 275 -25.00 -16.16 -13.41
N SER A 276 -26.32 -15.97 -13.35
CA SER A 276 -26.99 -14.76 -13.85
C SER A 276 -26.83 -13.65 -12.79
N TYR A 277 -25.76 -12.85 -12.91
CA TYR A 277 -25.81 -11.47 -12.47
C TYR A 277 -26.50 -10.71 -13.58
N GLU A 278 -27.77 -10.41 -13.39
CA GLU A 278 -28.48 -9.48 -14.27
C GLU A 278 -27.96 -8.06 -13.93
N ASP A 279 -27.33 -7.42 -14.88
CA ASP A 279 -26.94 -6.03 -14.81
C ASP A 279 -28.22 -5.18 -14.72
N PRO A 280 -28.47 -4.43 -13.64
CA PRO A 280 -29.69 -3.67 -13.43
C PRO A 280 -29.91 -2.55 -14.46
N PHE A 281 -28.90 -2.22 -15.28
CA PHE A 281 -28.96 -1.14 -16.27
C PHE A 281 -29.19 -1.61 -17.70
N VAL A 282 -29.38 -2.90 -17.93
CA VAL A 282 -29.62 -3.45 -19.30
C VAL A 282 -30.91 -2.95 -19.86
N GLY A 283 -30.84 -2.15 -20.92
CA GLY A 283 -31.97 -1.63 -21.66
C GLY A 283 -32.40 -0.21 -21.27
N MET A 284 -31.75 0.41 -20.32
CA MET A 284 -32.01 1.79 -19.90
C MET A 284 -31.22 2.80 -20.76
N ASN A 285 -31.85 3.95 -21.02
CA ASN A 285 -31.15 5.08 -21.63
C ASN A 285 -30.39 5.90 -20.57
N SER A 286 -29.49 6.80 -21.00
CA SER A 286 -28.60 7.56 -20.08
C SER A 286 -29.33 8.33 -18.98
N ARG A 287 -30.57 8.74 -19.21
CA ARG A 287 -31.37 9.51 -18.26
C ARG A 287 -32.02 8.60 -17.21
N GLU A 288 -32.45 7.41 -17.63
CA GLU A 288 -32.97 6.37 -16.73
C GLU A 288 -31.87 5.78 -15.84
N ILE A 289 -30.65 5.67 -16.34
CA ILE A 289 -29.47 5.25 -15.55
C ILE A 289 -29.14 6.29 -14.48
N GLU A 290 -29.15 7.58 -14.81
CA GLU A 290 -28.92 8.66 -13.84
C GLU A 290 -30.00 8.71 -12.74
N GLU A 291 -31.24 8.48 -13.08
CA GLU A 291 -32.36 8.44 -12.13
C GLU A 291 -32.28 7.21 -11.21
N GLU A 292 -31.87 6.05 -11.72
CA GLU A 292 -31.74 4.83 -10.94
C GLU A 292 -30.50 4.87 -10.02
N MET A 293 -29.38 5.41 -10.48
CA MET A 293 -28.20 5.65 -9.64
C MET A 293 -28.54 6.61 -8.48
N ARG A 294 -29.31 7.67 -8.74
CA ARG A 294 -29.74 8.61 -7.68
C ARG A 294 -30.65 7.93 -6.65
N ARG A 295 -31.51 7.00 -7.07
CA ARG A 295 -32.36 6.21 -6.17
C ARG A 295 -31.56 5.26 -5.29
N MET A 296 -30.55 4.59 -5.87
CA MET A 296 -29.64 3.72 -5.10
C MET A 296 -28.85 4.49 -4.06
N ASP A 297 -28.35 5.69 -4.40
CA ASP A 297 -27.64 6.55 -3.45
C ASP A 297 -28.55 7.05 -2.31
N GLU A 298 -29.84 7.32 -2.57
CA GLU A 298 -30.82 7.70 -1.54
C GLU A 298 -31.22 6.52 -0.64
N GLU A 299 -31.27 5.30 -1.16
CA GLU A 299 -31.53 4.08 -0.38
C GLU A 299 -30.34 3.73 0.53
N ASP A 300 -29.09 3.88 0.06
CA ASP A 300 -27.89 3.68 0.87
C ASP A 300 -27.73 4.74 1.99
N LEU A 301 -28.16 5.97 1.75
CA LEU A 301 -28.19 7.04 2.77
C LEU A 301 -29.25 6.76 3.85
N ASN A 302 -30.37 6.13 3.53
CA ASN A 302 -31.41 5.78 4.51
C ASN A 302 -31.09 4.53 5.35
N LEU A 303 -30.16 3.67 4.91
CA LEU A 303 -29.72 2.50 5.67
C LEU A 303 -28.68 2.84 6.76
N ASN A 304 -28.05 4.03 6.73
CA ASN A 304 -27.02 4.43 7.66
C ASN A 304 -27.47 5.31 8.86
N PHE A 305 -28.78 5.59 9.01
CA PHE A 305 -29.30 6.43 10.11
C PHE A 305 -30.38 5.78 10.99
N GLY A 306 -30.51 4.49 10.99
CA GLY A 306 -31.44 3.78 11.85
C GLY A 306 -30.76 2.64 12.59
N ASP A 307 -30.03 2.93 13.68
CA ASP A 307 -29.76 2.09 14.86
C ASP A 307 -28.42 2.55 15.49
N PHE A 308 -28.51 3.66 16.24
CA PHE A 308 -27.63 3.95 17.39
C PHE A 308 -28.43 4.71 18.45
#